data_e4bd2c8814b77a3f5786fc1b8b15d7ca
#
_entry.id   e4bd2c8814b77a3f5786fc1b8b15d7ca
#
_cell.length_a   1.000
_cell.length_b   1.000
_cell.length_c   1.000
_cell.angle_alpha   90.00
_cell.angle_beta   90.00
_cell.angle_gamma   90.00
#
_symmetry.space_group_name_H-M   'P 1'
#
loop_
_entity.id
_entity.type
_entity.pdbx_description
1 polymer ?
#
loop_
_entity_poly.entity_id
_entity_poly.type
_entity_poly.pdbx_seq_one_letter_code
_entity_poly.pdbx_strand_id
1 'polypeptide(L)'
;MKKCFILLLSVCCIISSCGNLSEKEIEETTSTGVVLVQNQSYYEVVLSNGESLYFSGFDEEGDLTGITTDKDSVELVTNYGTGFFISQEGEIATNFHVVSNTVADKEVNKSINKVISALKKVIVAIYNDYNEKLERAQLAYDYANQSPEISYEDFYKVRDIRDAIQKEMEEYAQYYNSLDDIRASDSEIKYHNEVSIAYNNTFVTNTNDFVSCVITKSDQEHDLAIIQLKDKKTPSDKYVFPIDDEDPLETYSWKDEIEKKIKEDKNSKLFMSSFNLGPKLAITKEGIKSQFNNGNISQKTNDRLMYSIPTLPGSSGSPVVNLQGQLVAINFAGLNGTQNFNYGIRVKHLRNLVNK
;
A
#
# COMPACT_ATOMS: atom_id res chain seq x y z
N MET A 1 -70.88 4.80 -15.59
CA MET A 1 -69.70 4.01 -16.01
C MET A 1 -68.51 4.44 -15.14
N LYS A 2 -68.22 3.65 -14.09
CA LYS A 2 -67.11 3.91 -13.16
C LYS A 2 -65.91 3.17 -13.67
N LYS A 3 -64.83 3.85 -14.05
CA LYS A 3 -63.55 3.25 -14.38
C LYS A 3 -62.81 3.03 -13.08
N CYS A 4 -62.63 1.78 -12.66
CA CYS A 4 -61.69 1.37 -11.62
C CYS A 4 -60.26 1.53 -12.14
N PHE A 5 -59.51 2.40 -11.52
CA PHE A 5 -58.09 2.52 -11.69
C PHE A 5 -57.44 1.50 -10.73
N ILE A 6 -56.96 0.36 -11.24
CA ILE A 6 -56.19 -0.57 -10.47
C ILE A 6 -54.77 -0.04 -10.44
N LEU A 7 -54.39 0.51 -9.28
CA LEU A 7 -53.01 0.88 -8.97
C LEU A 7 -52.24 -0.43 -8.67
N LEU A 8 -51.44 -0.89 -9.61
CA LEU A 8 -50.52 -2.01 -9.40
C LEU A 8 -49.37 -1.47 -8.52
N LEU A 9 -49.51 -1.61 -7.19
CA LEU A 9 -48.38 -1.52 -6.28
C LEU A 9 -47.53 -2.76 -6.50
N SER A 10 -46.38 -2.63 -7.23
CA SER A 10 -45.34 -3.64 -7.21
C SER A 10 -44.65 -3.56 -5.85
N VAL A 11 -45.17 -4.31 -4.90
CA VAL A 11 -44.47 -4.64 -3.67
C VAL A 11 -43.33 -5.55 -4.12
N CYS A 12 -42.12 -4.97 -4.23
CA CYS A 12 -40.87 -5.75 -4.16
C CYS A 12 -40.84 -6.42 -2.78
N CYS A 13 -41.47 -7.58 -2.67
CA CYS A 13 -41.17 -8.49 -1.58
C CYS A 13 -39.72 -8.91 -1.76
N ILE A 14 -38.83 -8.26 -1.03
CA ILE A 14 -37.52 -8.82 -0.67
C ILE A 14 -37.88 -10.01 0.20
N ILE A 15 -38.09 -11.17 -0.44
CA ILE A 15 -38.15 -12.45 0.24
C ILE A 15 -36.70 -12.63 0.76
N SER A 16 -36.48 -12.33 2.03
CA SER A 16 -35.32 -12.83 2.78
C SER A 16 -35.44 -14.35 2.78
N SER A 17 -35.01 -14.97 1.68
CA SER A 17 -34.87 -16.40 1.59
C SER A 17 -33.79 -16.81 2.57
N CYS A 18 -34.18 -17.38 3.70
CA CYS A 18 -33.28 -18.09 4.63
C CYS A 18 -32.77 -19.40 4.00
N GLY A 19 -32.44 -19.40 2.70
CA GLY A 19 -31.93 -20.52 1.95
C GLY A 19 -30.49 -20.30 1.51
N ASN A 20 -29.75 -21.39 1.33
CA ASN A 20 -28.43 -21.35 0.72
C ASN A 20 -28.54 -20.86 -0.73
N LEU A 21 -27.71 -19.89 -1.11
CA LEU A 21 -27.54 -19.46 -2.49
C LEU A 21 -26.71 -20.50 -3.25
N SER A 22 -26.88 -20.57 -4.56
CA SER A 22 -25.95 -21.33 -5.40
C SER A 22 -24.59 -20.56 -5.49
N GLU A 23 -23.53 -21.28 -5.73
CA GLU A 23 -22.19 -20.66 -5.92
C GLU A 23 -22.21 -19.60 -7.01
N LYS A 24 -22.93 -19.85 -8.09
CA LYS A 24 -23.10 -18.92 -9.20
C LYS A 24 -23.84 -17.64 -8.79
N GLU A 25 -24.89 -17.74 -7.99
CA GLU A 25 -25.61 -16.55 -7.47
C GLU A 25 -24.72 -15.73 -6.53
N ILE A 26 -23.91 -16.39 -5.67
CA ILE A 26 -22.94 -15.71 -4.81
C ILE A 26 -21.90 -14.98 -5.67
N GLU A 27 -21.32 -15.65 -6.67
CA GLU A 27 -20.34 -15.07 -7.57
C GLU A 27 -20.91 -13.86 -8.32
N GLU A 28 -22.04 -14.05 -9.03
CA GLU A 28 -22.65 -12.99 -9.85
C GLU A 28 -23.04 -11.77 -9.04
N THR A 29 -23.45 -11.96 -7.78
CA THR A 29 -23.85 -10.85 -6.91
C THR A 29 -22.62 -10.18 -6.29
N THR A 30 -21.80 -10.94 -5.57
CA THR A 30 -20.74 -10.37 -4.72
C THR A 30 -19.57 -9.82 -5.53
N SER A 31 -19.23 -10.44 -6.67
CA SER A 31 -18.10 -9.99 -7.49
C SER A 31 -18.27 -8.56 -8.04
N THR A 32 -19.51 -8.09 -8.24
CA THR A 32 -19.75 -6.73 -8.75
C THR A 32 -19.33 -5.67 -7.75
N GLY A 33 -19.37 -5.98 -6.45
CA GLY A 33 -18.99 -5.06 -5.37
C GLY A 33 -17.50 -5.07 -5.01
N VAL A 34 -16.70 -5.93 -5.67
CA VAL A 34 -15.27 -6.05 -5.40
C VAL A 34 -14.47 -5.15 -6.34
N VAL A 35 -13.41 -4.54 -5.84
CA VAL A 35 -12.55 -3.60 -6.58
C VAL A 35 -11.09 -3.99 -6.43
N LEU A 36 -10.30 -3.79 -7.50
CA LEU A 36 -8.85 -3.85 -7.45
C LEU A 36 -8.33 -2.54 -6.83
N VAL A 37 -7.61 -2.64 -5.72
CA VAL A 37 -7.00 -1.49 -5.04
C VAL A 37 -5.55 -1.36 -5.48
N GLN A 38 -5.14 -0.13 -5.82
CA GLN A 38 -3.77 0.26 -6.08
C GLN A 38 -3.34 1.31 -5.06
N ASN A 39 -2.15 1.15 -4.51
CA ASN A 39 -1.50 2.13 -3.65
C ASN A 39 -0.11 2.44 -4.21
N GLN A 40 0.11 3.68 -4.64
CA GLN A 40 1.40 4.19 -5.08
C GLN A 40 1.99 5.03 -3.96
N SER A 41 3.22 4.75 -3.56
CA SER A 41 3.76 5.35 -2.35
C SER A 41 5.28 5.56 -2.41
N TYR A 42 5.74 6.49 -1.58
CA TYR A 42 7.14 6.74 -1.27
C TYR A 42 7.26 7.29 0.17
N TYR A 43 8.48 7.38 0.64
CA TYR A 43 8.79 7.95 1.96
C TYR A 43 9.56 9.26 1.82
N GLU A 44 9.29 10.18 2.73
CA GLU A 44 10.06 11.40 2.94
C GLU A 44 10.66 11.36 4.36
N VAL A 45 11.94 11.61 4.47
CA VAL A 45 12.60 11.88 5.73
C VAL A 45 12.97 13.36 5.76
N VAL A 46 12.37 14.09 6.69
CA VAL A 46 12.79 15.46 6.99
C VAL A 46 13.94 15.37 8.00
N LEU A 47 15.15 15.71 7.56
CA LEU A 47 16.36 15.66 8.37
C LEU A 47 16.37 16.78 9.41
N SER A 48 17.18 16.64 10.47
CA SER A 48 17.29 17.63 11.55
C SER A 48 17.77 19.01 11.10
N ASN A 49 18.40 19.12 9.93
CA ASN A 49 18.80 20.40 9.31
C ASN A 49 17.69 21.03 8.44
N GLY A 50 16.52 20.37 8.31
CA GLY A 50 15.37 20.82 7.53
C GLY A 50 15.40 20.39 6.06
N GLU A 51 16.41 19.69 5.60
CA GLU A 51 16.44 19.09 4.26
C GLU A 51 15.60 17.82 4.21
N SER A 52 15.01 17.49 3.04
CA SER A 52 14.27 16.27 2.83
C SER A 52 15.03 15.30 1.95
N LEU A 53 15.00 14.01 2.33
CA LEU A 53 15.39 12.88 1.51
C LEU A 53 14.14 12.08 1.17
N TYR A 54 14.05 11.65 -0.06
CA TYR A 54 12.96 10.80 -0.55
C TYR A 54 13.50 9.42 -0.87
N PHE A 55 12.71 8.36 -0.62
CA PHE A 55 13.13 7.00 -0.94
C PHE A 55 11.93 6.10 -1.21
N SER A 56 12.14 5.04 -2.00
CA SER A 56 11.07 4.14 -2.44
C SER A 56 10.66 3.14 -1.36
N GLY A 57 11.60 2.60 -0.60
CA GLY A 57 11.34 1.56 0.39
C GLY A 57 12.61 1.04 1.04
N PHE A 58 12.54 -0.23 1.46
CA PHE A 58 13.65 -0.94 2.12
C PHE A 58 13.96 -2.22 1.36
N ASP A 59 15.24 -2.58 1.29
CA ASP A 59 15.66 -3.90 0.84
C ASP A 59 15.53 -4.97 1.95
N GLU A 60 15.97 -6.20 1.64
CA GLU A 60 15.93 -7.32 2.59
C GLU A 60 16.84 -7.12 3.82
N GLU A 61 17.88 -6.27 3.70
CA GLU A 61 18.81 -5.92 4.77
C GLU A 61 18.35 -4.71 5.58
N GLY A 62 17.20 -4.10 5.20
CA GLY A 62 16.59 -2.93 5.83
C GLY A 62 17.29 -1.63 5.48
N ASP A 63 17.99 -1.58 4.35
CA ASP A 63 18.59 -0.37 3.83
C ASP A 63 17.63 0.37 2.89
N LEU A 64 17.74 1.72 2.85
CA LEU A 64 16.86 2.55 2.01
C LEU A 64 17.16 2.33 0.53
N THR A 65 16.11 2.18 -0.27
CA THR A 65 16.21 2.01 -1.72
C THR A 65 15.68 3.23 -2.46
N GLY A 66 16.26 3.55 -3.64
CA GLY A 66 15.80 4.64 -4.47
C GLY A 66 15.93 6.03 -3.84
N ILE A 67 17.01 6.28 -3.06
CA ILE A 67 17.23 7.54 -2.36
C ILE A 67 17.49 8.68 -3.36
N THR A 68 16.80 9.79 -3.16
CA THR A 68 16.98 11.03 -3.91
C THR A 68 16.70 12.25 -3.03
N THR A 69 17.26 13.40 -3.37
CA THR A 69 16.92 14.71 -2.78
C THR A 69 15.84 15.43 -3.59
N ASP A 70 15.54 14.96 -4.78
CA ASP A 70 14.54 15.54 -5.66
C ASP A 70 13.24 14.74 -5.58
N LYS A 71 12.19 15.39 -5.06
CA LYS A 71 10.86 14.81 -4.91
C LYS A 71 10.26 14.30 -6.22
N ASP A 72 10.52 15.01 -7.31
CA ASP A 72 9.92 14.67 -8.62
C ASP A 72 10.64 13.47 -9.28
N SER A 73 11.81 13.11 -8.76
CA SER A 73 12.63 11.98 -9.21
C SER A 73 12.48 10.72 -8.36
N VAL A 74 11.66 10.75 -7.28
CA VAL A 74 11.46 9.57 -6.44
C VAL A 74 10.69 8.49 -7.17
N GLU A 75 11.20 7.26 -7.13
CA GLU A 75 10.54 6.11 -7.71
C GLU A 75 9.39 5.64 -6.81
N LEU A 76 8.15 5.59 -7.35
CA LEU A 76 6.98 5.16 -6.62
C LEU A 76 6.92 3.64 -6.52
N VAL A 77 6.72 3.12 -5.32
CA VAL A 77 6.39 1.71 -5.10
C VAL A 77 4.89 1.53 -5.28
N THR A 78 4.51 0.58 -6.13
CA THR A 78 3.10 0.27 -6.38
C THR A 78 2.74 -1.07 -5.76
N ASN A 79 1.81 -1.04 -4.82
CA ASN A 79 1.22 -2.21 -4.19
C ASN A 79 -0.23 -2.39 -4.65
N TYR A 80 -0.67 -3.64 -4.72
CA TYR A 80 -2.02 -4.00 -5.11
C TYR A 80 -2.69 -4.86 -4.04
N GLY A 81 -3.99 -4.65 -3.90
CA GLY A 81 -4.85 -5.44 -3.04
C GLY A 81 -6.26 -5.52 -3.60
N THR A 82 -7.15 -6.01 -2.79
CA THR A 82 -8.57 -6.09 -3.07
C THR A 82 -9.33 -5.24 -2.06
N GLY A 83 -10.43 -4.65 -2.46
CA GLY A 83 -11.39 -3.98 -1.59
C GLY A 83 -12.81 -4.31 -2.01
N PHE A 84 -13.79 -3.92 -1.21
CA PHE A 84 -15.20 -4.13 -1.52
C PHE A 84 -16.08 -3.03 -0.92
N PHE A 85 -17.16 -2.68 -1.61
CA PHE A 85 -18.08 -1.64 -1.16
C PHE A 85 -18.86 -2.06 0.07
N ILE A 86 -18.94 -1.15 1.06
CA ILE A 86 -19.64 -1.35 2.34
C ILE A 86 -20.75 -0.33 2.60
N SER A 87 -20.86 0.72 1.79
CA SER A 87 -21.93 1.71 1.88
C SER A 87 -22.30 2.28 0.51
N GLN A 88 -23.44 2.97 0.43
CA GLN A 88 -23.85 3.69 -0.78
C GLN A 88 -23.07 5.01 -0.98
N GLU A 89 -22.35 5.45 0.04
CA GLU A 89 -21.53 6.66 0.07
C GLU A 89 -20.12 6.45 -0.48
N GLY A 90 -19.89 5.33 -1.21
CA GLY A 90 -18.61 5.05 -1.85
C GLY A 90 -17.52 4.56 -0.91
N GLU A 91 -17.87 4.08 0.29
CA GLU A 91 -16.92 3.51 1.23
C GLU A 91 -16.57 2.07 0.84
N ILE A 92 -15.28 1.77 0.92
CA ILE A 92 -14.69 0.49 0.52
C ILE A 92 -13.81 0.00 1.67
N ALA A 93 -14.06 -1.23 2.14
CA ALA A 93 -13.20 -1.90 3.10
C ALA A 93 -12.03 -2.60 2.39
N THR A 94 -10.86 -2.55 3.01
CA THR A 94 -9.64 -3.27 2.59
C THR A 94 -8.73 -3.49 3.81
N ASN A 95 -7.53 -4.08 3.62
CA ASN A 95 -6.55 -4.16 4.69
C ASN A 95 -5.74 -2.86 4.83
N PHE A 96 -5.28 -2.60 6.05
CA PHE A 96 -4.44 -1.44 6.37
C PHE A 96 -3.12 -1.49 5.58
N HIS A 97 -2.43 -2.65 5.55
CA HIS A 97 -1.16 -2.80 4.85
C HIS A 97 -1.26 -2.63 3.33
N VAL A 98 -2.46 -2.71 2.73
CA VAL A 98 -2.68 -2.45 1.29
C VAL A 98 -2.58 -0.96 1.00
N VAL A 99 -3.07 -0.11 1.89
CA VAL A 99 -3.21 1.34 1.68
C VAL A 99 -2.32 2.20 2.56
N SER A 100 -1.60 1.60 3.51
CA SER A 100 -0.69 2.30 4.40
C SER A 100 0.47 1.40 4.80
N ASN A 101 1.56 2.01 5.26
CA ASN A 101 2.68 1.29 5.83
C ASN A 101 3.20 2.05 7.05
N THR A 102 3.56 1.32 8.10
CA THR A 102 4.25 1.87 9.27
C THR A 102 5.67 1.35 9.27
N VAL A 103 6.61 2.28 9.19
CA VAL A 103 8.03 1.96 9.35
C VAL A 103 8.42 2.30 10.78
N ALA A 104 9.11 1.40 11.44
CA ALA A 104 9.65 1.68 12.75
C ALA A 104 10.78 2.72 12.64
N ASP A 105 10.66 3.83 13.34
CA ASP A 105 11.65 4.93 13.36
C ASP A 105 13.08 4.44 13.56
N LYS A 106 13.24 3.37 14.36
CA LYS A 106 14.55 2.79 14.65
C LYS A 106 15.23 2.17 13.41
N GLU A 107 14.49 1.58 12.50
CA GLU A 107 15.03 1.00 11.26
C GLU A 107 15.45 2.10 10.30
N VAL A 108 14.62 3.13 10.14
CA VAL A 108 14.94 4.30 9.32
C VAL A 108 16.18 5.03 9.86
N ASN A 109 16.25 5.28 11.18
CA ASN A 109 17.38 5.93 11.79
C ASN A 109 18.71 5.17 11.56
N LYS A 110 18.65 3.83 11.63
CA LYS A 110 19.81 3.00 11.31
C LYS A 110 20.25 3.17 9.85
N SER A 111 19.30 3.17 8.92
CA SER A 111 19.57 3.31 7.49
C SER A 111 20.05 4.73 7.14
N ILE A 112 19.47 5.78 7.72
CA ILE A 112 19.95 7.15 7.57
C ILE A 112 21.43 7.26 8.02
N ASN A 113 21.78 6.70 9.17
CA ASN A 113 23.18 6.72 9.66
C ASN A 113 24.12 5.98 8.70
N LYS A 114 23.69 4.89 8.07
CA LYS A 114 24.49 4.19 7.05
C LYS A 114 24.70 5.08 5.82
N VAL A 115 23.64 5.76 5.33
CA VAL A 115 23.72 6.69 4.20
C VAL A 115 24.68 7.84 4.51
N ILE A 116 24.56 8.50 5.67
CA ILE A 116 25.46 9.56 6.09
C ILE A 116 26.91 9.06 6.12
N SER A 117 27.15 7.87 6.69
CA SER A 117 28.49 7.27 6.74
C SER A 117 29.05 6.96 5.36
N ALA A 118 28.21 6.50 4.42
CA ALA A 118 28.63 6.25 3.05
C ALA A 118 28.95 7.54 2.30
N LEU A 119 28.13 8.59 2.43
CA LEU A 119 28.37 9.91 1.86
C LEU A 119 29.70 10.51 2.37
N LYS A 120 29.96 10.43 3.67
CA LYS A 120 31.23 10.89 4.25
C LYS A 120 32.44 10.19 3.63
N LYS A 121 32.38 8.88 3.41
CA LYS A 121 33.46 8.13 2.74
C LYS A 121 33.69 8.61 1.31
N VAL A 122 32.61 8.84 0.55
CA VAL A 122 32.68 9.37 -0.81
C VAL A 122 33.31 10.77 -0.82
N ILE A 123 32.88 11.66 0.06
CA ILE A 123 33.43 13.02 0.16
C ILE A 123 34.91 12.97 0.50
N VAL A 124 35.34 12.12 1.44
CA VAL A 124 36.75 11.94 1.77
C VAL A 124 37.56 11.47 0.57
N ALA A 125 37.03 10.51 -0.22
CA ALA A 125 37.73 10.06 -1.43
C ALA A 125 37.88 11.18 -2.48
N ILE A 126 36.83 11.98 -2.69
CA ILE A 126 36.86 13.14 -3.60
C ILE A 126 37.84 14.18 -3.08
N TYR A 127 37.80 14.50 -1.80
CA TYR A 127 38.71 15.47 -1.18
C TYR A 127 40.19 15.08 -1.36
N ASN A 128 40.50 13.78 -1.20
CA ASN A 128 41.86 13.28 -1.41
C ASN A 128 42.34 13.43 -2.87
N ASP A 129 41.44 13.18 -3.84
CA ASP A 129 41.76 13.39 -5.28
C ASP A 129 42.00 14.86 -5.59
N TYR A 130 41.20 15.75 -5.04
CA TYR A 130 41.42 17.22 -5.16
C TYR A 130 42.68 17.67 -4.46
N ASN A 131 43.06 17.10 -3.32
CA ASN A 131 44.30 17.39 -2.65
C ASN A 131 45.54 17.06 -3.50
N GLU A 132 45.55 15.91 -4.17
CA GLU A 132 46.62 15.57 -5.13
C GLU A 132 46.68 16.56 -6.31
N LYS A 133 45.52 17.00 -6.80
CA LYS A 133 45.44 18.00 -7.87
C LYS A 133 45.95 19.36 -7.39
N LEU A 134 45.63 19.74 -6.16
CA LEU A 134 46.07 20.98 -5.58
C LEU A 134 47.60 20.99 -5.40
N GLU A 135 48.21 19.91 -4.92
CA GLU A 135 49.68 19.81 -4.81
C GLU A 135 50.36 20.01 -6.17
N ARG A 136 49.85 19.40 -7.24
CA ARG A 136 50.38 19.59 -8.61
C ARG A 136 50.19 21.03 -9.10
N ALA A 137 49.03 21.63 -8.85
CA ALA A 137 48.73 23.01 -9.23
C ALA A 137 49.57 23.99 -8.45
N GLN A 138 49.86 23.73 -7.17
CA GLN A 138 50.76 24.57 -6.34
C GLN A 138 52.18 24.53 -6.85
N LEU A 139 52.71 23.33 -7.22
CA LEU A 139 54.06 23.24 -7.82
C LEU A 139 54.13 24.00 -9.14
N ALA A 140 53.09 23.93 -9.98
CA ALA A 140 53.03 24.68 -11.24
C ALA A 140 52.98 26.21 -11.00
N TYR A 141 52.23 26.64 -9.98
CA TYR A 141 52.15 28.04 -9.58
C TYR A 141 53.50 28.58 -9.05
N ASP A 142 54.18 27.81 -8.20
CA ASP A 142 55.48 28.19 -7.64
C ASP A 142 56.53 28.29 -8.74
N TYR A 143 56.54 27.36 -9.72
CA TYR A 143 57.40 27.42 -10.89
C TYR A 143 57.09 28.66 -11.73
N ALA A 144 55.82 28.90 -12.05
CA ALA A 144 55.40 30.05 -12.87
C ALA A 144 55.77 31.41 -12.21
N ASN A 145 55.68 31.48 -10.87
CA ASN A 145 55.98 32.66 -10.10
C ASN A 145 57.50 33.00 -10.04
N GLN A 146 58.35 31.97 -10.20
CA GLN A 146 59.81 32.11 -10.15
C GLN A 146 60.45 32.18 -11.54
N SER A 147 59.74 31.85 -12.60
CA SER A 147 60.29 31.76 -13.96
C SER A 147 60.03 33.02 -14.78
N PRO A 148 61.04 33.78 -15.13
CA PRO A 148 60.86 35.01 -15.91
C PRO A 148 60.42 34.78 -17.34
N GLU A 149 60.47 33.51 -17.83
CA GLU A 149 60.05 33.10 -19.18
C GLU A 149 58.54 32.90 -19.29
N ILE A 150 57.81 32.80 -18.16
CA ILE A 150 56.38 32.60 -18.14
C ILE A 150 55.67 33.93 -18.40
N SER A 151 54.70 33.91 -19.35
CA SER A 151 53.88 35.11 -19.60
C SER A 151 52.94 35.41 -18.45
N TYR A 152 52.58 36.68 -18.26
CA TYR A 152 51.58 37.06 -17.27
C TYR A 152 50.25 36.34 -17.51
N GLU A 153 49.89 36.13 -18.75
CA GLU A 153 48.63 35.41 -19.07
C GLU A 153 48.68 33.96 -18.56
N ASP A 154 49.78 33.24 -18.80
CA ASP A 154 49.93 31.86 -18.35
C ASP A 154 50.06 31.76 -16.81
N PHE A 155 50.74 32.71 -16.19
CA PHE A 155 50.78 32.82 -14.73
C PHE A 155 49.35 32.92 -14.13
N TYR A 156 48.54 33.83 -14.67
CA TYR A 156 47.15 33.99 -14.20
C TYR A 156 46.34 32.74 -14.44
N LYS A 157 46.47 32.04 -15.55
CA LYS A 157 45.79 30.76 -15.78
C LYS A 157 46.14 29.70 -14.74
N VAL A 158 47.41 29.54 -14.41
CA VAL A 158 47.86 28.58 -13.39
C VAL A 158 47.33 28.95 -12.01
N ARG A 159 47.36 30.24 -11.65
CA ARG A 159 46.78 30.74 -10.41
C ARG A 159 45.28 30.41 -10.34
N ASP A 160 44.53 30.76 -11.38
CA ASP A 160 43.08 30.59 -11.40
C ASP A 160 42.67 29.11 -11.31
N ILE A 161 43.46 28.21 -11.90
CA ILE A 161 43.27 26.76 -11.76
C ILE A 161 43.48 26.30 -10.32
N ARG A 162 44.60 26.76 -9.67
CA ARG A 162 44.89 26.44 -8.26
C ARG A 162 43.78 26.92 -7.34
N ASP A 163 43.35 28.19 -7.52
CA ASP A 163 42.33 28.83 -6.68
C ASP A 163 40.97 28.16 -6.88
N ALA A 164 40.62 27.72 -8.10
CA ALA A 164 39.41 26.95 -8.37
C ALA A 164 39.42 25.58 -7.64
N ILE A 165 40.54 24.85 -7.69
CA ILE A 165 40.72 23.59 -6.97
C ILE A 165 40.57 23.79 -5.46
N GLN A 166 41.20 24.83 -4.91
CA GLN A 166 41.09 25.13 -3.49
C GLN A 166 39.67 25.45 -3.06
N LYS A 167 38.94 26.21 -3.86
CA LYS A 167 37.54 26.54 -3.61
C LYS A 167 36.64 25.27 -3.59
N GLU A 168 36.82 24.39 -4.55
CA GLU A 168 36.10 23.10 -4.60
C GLU A 168 36.37 22.28 -3.33
N MET A 169 37.62 22.21 -2.87
CA MET A 169 37.99 21.51 -1.64
C MET A 169 37.30 22.12 -0.41
N GLU A 170 37.23 23.45 -0.32
CA GLU A 170 36.52 24.15 0.77
C GLU A 170 35.04 23.82 0.77
N GLU A 171 34.39 23.73 -0.41
CA GLU A 171 32.99 23.33 -0.55
C GLU A 171 32.78 21.88 -0.09
N TYR A 172 33.62 20.91 -0.48
CA TYR A 172 33.55 19.53 0.01
C TYR A 172 33.80 19.42 1.51
N ALA A 173 34.71 20.21 2.09
CA ALA A 173 34.95 20.24 3.53
C ALA A 173 33.70 20.77 4.29
N GLN A 174 33.05 21.82 3.77
CA GLN A 174 31.77 22.32 4.32
C GLN A 174 30.69 21.28 4.25
N TYR A 175 30.56 20.59 3.11
CA TYR A 175 29.59 19.50 2.93
C TYR A 175 29.81 18.36 3.93
N TYR A 176 31.07 17.93 4.12
CA TYR A 176 31.43 16.92 5.12
C TYR A 176 31.00 17.32 6.53
N ASN A 177 31.29 18.57 6.92
CA ASN A 177 30.93 19.07 8.24
C ASN A 177 29.42 19.19 8.43
N SER A 178 28.66 19.57 7.40
CA SER A 178 27.21 19.67 7.48
C SER A 178 26.54 18.30 7.73
N LEU A 179 27.17 17.21 7.29
CA LEU A 179 26.69 15.87 7.58
C LEU A 179 26.85 15.49 9.08
N ASP A 180 27.72 16.15 9.84
CA ASP A 180 27.85 15.93 11.30
C ASP A 180 26.69 16.55 12.09
N ASP A 181 26.02 17.54 11.53
CA ASP A 181 24.88 18.21 12.15
C ASP A 181 23.59 17.42 11.99
N ILE A 182 23.57 16.42 11.09
CA ILE A 182 22.40 15.58 10.86
C ILE A 182 22.30 14.51 11.94
N ARG A 183 21.21 14.59 12.73
CA ARG A 183 20.84 13.57 13.73
C ARG A 183 19.69 12.74 13.21
N ALA A 184 19.96 11.49 12.92
CA ALA A 184 18.91 10.57 12.46
C ALA A 184 17.75 10.44 13.48
N SER A 185 18.05 10.52 14.80
CA SER A 185 17.05 10.48 15.87
C SER A 185 16.07 11.66 15.88
N ASP A 186 16.46 12.79 15.30
CA ASP A 186 15.70 14.03 15.27
C ASP A 186 15.05 14.26 13.89
N SER A 187 15.02 13.21 13.05
CA SER A 187 14.42 13.22 11.72
C SER A 187 12.97 12.74 11.80
N GLU A 188 12.10 13.34 11.01
CA GLU A 188 10.68 12.95 10.88
C GLU A 188 10.48 12.12 9.61
N ILE A 189 9.77 10.99 9.73
CA ILE A 189 9.43 10.14 8.59
C ILE A 189 7.99 10.36 8.22
N LYS A 190 7.76 10.64 6.94
CA LYS A 190 6.42 10.78 6.35
C LYS A 190 6.22 9.72 5.27
N TYR A 191 5.09 9.04 5.36
CA TYR A 191 4.64 8.15 4.30
C TYR A 191 3.67 8.90 3.39
N HIS A 192 4.02 8.99 2.13
CA HIS A 192 3.19 9.59 1.10
C HIS A 192 2.61 8.50 0.22
N ASN A 193 1.31 8.59 -0.04
CA ASN A 193 0.66 7.62 -0.90
C ASN A 193 -0.54 8.19 -1.66
N GLU A 194 -0.85 7.55 -2.77
CA GLU A 194 -2.05 7.78 -3.57
C GLU A 194 -2.78 6.44 -3.73
N VAL A 195 -4.01 6.40 -3.24
CA VAL A 195 -4.86 5.21 -3.32
C VAL A 195 -5.88 5.40 -4.45
N SER A 196 -5.99 4.40 -5.28
CA SER A 196 -6.95 4.35 -6.39
C SER A 196 -7.53 2.96 -6.58
N ILE A 197 -8.65 2.85 -7.28
CA ILE A 197 -9.34 1.58 -7.53
C ILE A 197 -9.69 1.39 -9.00
N ALA A 198 -9.79 0.14 -9.42
CA ALA A 198 -10.50 -0.25 -10.64
C ALA A 198 -11.70 -1.13 -10.30
N TYR A 199 -12.85 -0.82 -10.89
CA TYR A 199 -14.06 -1.62 -10.72
C TYR A 199 -13.94 -2.96 -11.43
N ASN A 200 -14.44 -4.01 -10.78
CA ASN A 200 -14.59 -5.30 -11.45
C ASN A 200 -15.57 -5.20 -12.63
N ASN A 201 -15.31 -5.98 -13.68
CA ASN A 201 -16.09 -6.00 -14.92
C ASN A 201 -16.10 -4.67 -15.71
N THR A 202 -15.07 -3.83 -15.52
CA THR A 202 -14.89 -2.60 -16.32
C THR A 202 -13.66 -2.71 -17.21
N PHE A 203 -13.63 -1.91 -18.26
CA PHE A 203 -12.51 -1.84 -19.17
C PHE A 203 -11.62 -0.65 -18.79
N VAL A 204 -10.36 -0.93 -18.52
CA VAL A 204 -9.33 0.09 -18.30
C VAL A 204 -8.15 -0.20 -19.20
N THR A 205 -7.54 0.83 -19.77
CA THR A 205 -6.41 0.69 -20.67
C THR A 205 -5.07 0.61 -19.93
N ASN A 206 -5.00 1.27 -18.80
CA ASN A 206 -3.81 1.29 -17.94
C ASN A 206 -4.19 1.67 -16.50
N THR A 207 -3.24 1.60 -15.57
CA THR A 207 -3.46 1.91 -14.15
C THR A 207 -3.71 3.39 -13.85
N ASN A 208 -3.40 4.31 -14.78
CA ASN A 208 -3.71 5.73 -14.64
C ASN A 208 -5.21 6.02 -14.79
N ASP A 209 -5.97 5.06 -15.35
CA ASP A 209 -7.44 5.18 -15.47
C ASP A 209 -8.17 4.78 -14.18
N PHE A 210 -7.44 4.43 -13.12
CA PHE A 210 -8.04 4.06 -11.84
C PHE A 210 -8.66 5.27 -11.13
N VAL A 211 -9.74 5.02 -10.41
CA VAL A 211 -10.51 6.07 -9.71
C VAL A 211 -9.85 6.35 -8.36
N SER A 212 -9.48 7.62 -8.12
CA SER A 212 -8.82 8.03 -6.89
C SER A 212 -9.75 7.91 -5.68
N CYS A 213 -9.18 7.46 -4.56
CA CYS A 213 -9.82 7.33 -3.26
C CYS A 213 -9.07 8.13 -2.18
N VAL A 214 -9.72 8.31 -1.04
CA VAL A 214 -9.12 8.85 0.19
C VAL A 214 -9.27 7.83 1.31
N ILE A 215 -8.28 7.72 2.19
CA ILE A 215 -8.37 6.89 3.40
C ILE A 215 -9.19 7.68 4.43
N THR A 216 -10.29 7.11 4.91
CA THR A 216 -11.19 7.77 5.88
C THR A 216 -11.04 7.22 7.29
N LYS A 217 -10.79 5.91 7.43
CA LYS A 217 -10.59 5.25 8.72
C LYS A 217 -9.54 4.16 8.60
N SER A 218 -8.83 3.89 9.69
CA SER A 218 -7.87 2.79 9.77
C SER A 218 -7.82 2.18 11.16
N ASP A 219 -7.52 0.88 11.20
CA ASP A 219 -7.27 0.10 12.41
C ASP A 219 -6.04 -0.77 12.14
N GLN A 220 -4.89 -0.29 12.59
CA GLN A 220 -3.62 -0.98 12.38
C GLN A 220 -3.54 -2.28 13.18
N GLU A 221 -4.16 -2.33 14.37
CA GLU A 221 -4.15 -3.51 15.25
C GLU A 221 -4.81 -4.71 14.57
N HIS A 222 -5.92 -4.45 13.87
CA HIS A 222 -6.66 -5.49 13.15
C HIS A 222 -6.40 -5.49 11.64
N ASP A 223 -5.41 -4.73 11.16
CA ASP A 223 -5.05 -4.64 9.74
C ASP A 223 -6.26 -4.32 8.83
N LEU A 224 -7.08 -3.34 9.20
CA LEU A 224 -8.25 -2.89 8.44
C LEU A 224 -8.15 -1.41 8.07
N ALA A 225 -8.69 -1.06 6.92
CA ALA A 225 -8.86 0.32 6.48
C ALA A 225 -10.18 0.51 5.72
N ILE A 226 -10.71 1.73 5.78
CA ILE A 226 -11.81 2.18 4.93
C ILE A 226 -11.27 3.30 4.05
N ILE A 227 -11.40 3.10 2.75
CA ILE A 227 -11.15 4.11 1.73
C ILE A 227 -12.49 4.55 1.14
N GLN A 228 -12.55 5.76 0.60
CA GLN A 228 -13.78 6.31 0.05
C GLN A 228 -13.53 6.96 -1.31
N LEU A 229 -14.44 6.73 -2.25
CA LEU A 229 -14.47 7.45 -3.52
C LEU A 229 -14.59 8.95 -3.26
N LYS A 230 -13.86 9.77 -4.04
CA LYS A 230 -13.88 11.23 -3.87
C LYS A 230 -15.27 11.86 -4.11
N ASP A 231 -16.09 11.26 -4.97
CA ASP A 231 -17.47 11.68 -5.25
C ASP A 231 -18.50 11.18 -4.22
N LYS A 232 -18.05 10.35 -3.27
CA LYS A 232 -18.85 9.75 -2.18
C LYS A 232 -20.10 9.03 -2.68
N LYS A 233 -19.97 8.28 -3.77
CA LYS A 233 -21.10 7.58 -4.36
C LYS A 233 -20.68 6.22 -4.92
N THR A 234 -21.28 5.16 -4.42
CA THR A 234 -21.18 3.82 -5.01
C THR A 234 -21.99 3.78 -6.30
N PRO A 235 -21.43 3.31 -7.42
CA PRO A 235 -22.18 3.11 -8.64
C PRO A 235 -23.35 2.14 -8.42
N SER A 236 -24.51 2.42 -9.01
CA SER A 236 -25.77 1.70 -8.74
C SER A 236 -25.77 0.24 -9.19
N ASP A 237 -24.83 -0.14 -10.06
CA ASP A 237 -24.63 -1.52 -10.54
C ASP A 237 -23.67 -2.34 -9.65
N LYS A 238 -23.15 -1.75 -8.57
CA LYS A 238 -22.21 -2.40 -7.65
C LYS A 238 -22.92 -2.92 -6.42
N TYR A 239 -22.57 -4.14 -6.02
CA TYR A 239 -23.04 -4.74 -4.79
C TYR A 239 -22.38 -4.07 -3.59
N VAL A 240 -23.19 -3.70 -2.60
CA VAL A 240 -22.73 -3.21 -1.31
C VAL A 240 -22.88 -4.35 -0.31
N PHE A 241 -21.76 -4.75 0.29
CA PHE A 241 -21.76 -5.83 1.28
C PHE A 241 -22.39 -5.34 2.58
N PRO A 242 -23.48 -5.96 3.03
CA PRO A 242 -24.06 -5.63 4.34
C PRO A 242 -23.07 -5.96 5.47
N ILE A 243 -22.97 -5.07 6.42
CA ILE A 243 -22.28 -5.34 7.68
C ILE A 243 -23.36 -5.56 8.73
N ASP A 244 -23.69 -6.84 8.98
CA ASP A 244 -24.75 -7.21 9.91
C ASP A 244 -24.39 -6.81 11.36
N ASP A 245 -25.40 -6.46 12.17
CA ASP A 245 -25.21 -6.11 13.59
C ASP A 245 -24.66 -7.29 14.39
N GLU A 246 -24.96 -8.50 13.98
CA GLU A 246 -24.46 -9.73 14.57
C GLU A 246 -23.44 -10.41 13.65
N ASP A 247 -22.46 -11.08 14.24
CA ASP A 247 -21.48 -11.84 13.48
C ASP A 247 -22.13 -13.15 13.01
N PRO A 248 -22.25 -13.41 11.68
CA PRO A 248 -22.94 -14.60 11.16
C PRO A 248 -22.34 -15.94 11.62
N LEU A 249 -21.12 -15.91 12.16
CA LEU A 249 -20.44 -17.10 12.68
C LEU A 249 -20.53 -17.22 14.21
N GLU A 250 -21.19 -16.30 14.91
CA GLU A 250 -21.43 -16.44 16.35
C GLU A 250 -22.69 -17.24 16.63
N THR A 251 -22.61 -18.18 17.56
CA THR A 251 -23.75 -19.01 17.98
C THR A 251 -24.32 -18.44 19.27
N TYR A 252 -25.57 -17.97 19.23
CA TYR A 252 -26.18 -17.23 20.33
C TYR A 252 -27.02 -18.11 21.29
N SER A 253 -27.31 -19.36 20.92
CA SER A 253 -28.15 -20.22 21.76
C SER A 253 -27.75 -21.70 21.75
N TRP A 254 -28.08 -22.43 22.83
CA TRP A 254 -27.92 -23.87 22.90
C TRP A 254 -28.71 -24.64 21.84
N LYS A 255 -29.82 -24.05 21.32
CA LYS A 255 -30.62 -24.62 20.23
C LYS A 255 -29.83 -24.57 18.92
N ASP A 256 -29.11 -23.46 18.69
CA ASP A 256 -28.26 -23.28 17.52
C ASP A 256 -27.07 -24.23 17.54
N GLU A 257 -26.55 -24.57 18.72
CA GLU A 257 -25.51 -25.60 18.86
C GLU A 257 -25.98 -27.01 18.48
N ILE A 258 -27.22 -27.37 18.80
CA ILE A 258 -27.81 -28.68 18.43
C ILE A 258 -28.10 -28.72 16.94
N GLU A 259 -28.70 -27.67 16.37
CA GLU A 259 -28.92 -27.54 14.91
C GLU A 259 -27.62 -27.52 14.14
N LYS A 260 -26.58 -26.88 14.69
CA LYS A 260 -25.27 -26.81 14.10
C LYS A 260 -24.58 -28.16 14.03
N LYS A 261 -24.65 -29.01 15.07
CA LYS A 261 -24.13 -30.39 15.03
C LYS A 261 -24.79 -31.26 13.95
N ILE A 262 -26.03 -30.95 13.62
CA ILE A 262 -26.78 -31.64 12.55
C ILE A 262 -26.49 -31.05 11.15
N LYS A 263 -26.09 -29.76 11.08
CA LYS A 263 -25.82 -28.98 9.86
C LYS A 263 -24.33 -28.70 9.62
N GLU A 264 -23.44 -29.14 10.50
CA GLU A 264 -22.02 -28.74 10.58
C GLU A 264 -21.24 -28.94 9.25
N ASP A 265 -21.64 -29.88 8.43
CA ASP A 265 -21.00 -30.15 7.12
C ASP A 265 -21.34 -29.10 6.03
N LYS A 266 -22.44 -28.34 6.19
CA LYS A 266 -22.88 -27.34 5.18
C LYS A 266 -22.45 -25.91 5.48
N ASN A 267 -22.19 -25.58 6.75
CA ASN A 267 -21.86 -24.20 7.17
C ASN A 267 -20.35 -23.88 7.16
N SER A 268 -19.50 -24.83 6.79
CA SER A 268 -18.06 -24.61 6.71
C SER A 268 -17.60 -24.01 5.39
N LYS A 269 -18.45 -24.05 4.35
CA LYS A 269 -18.08 -23.58 3.02
C LYS A 269 -18.09 -22.05 2.93
N LEU A 270 -17.00 -21.52 2.39
CA LEU A 270 -16.78 -20.09 2.21
C LEU A 270 -16.44 -19.79 0.75
N PHE A 271 -16.70 -18.53 0.36
CA PHE A 271 -16.42 -18.01 -0.97
C PHE A 271 -15.72 -16.68 -0.88
N MET A 272 -14.91 -16.37 -1.87
CA MET A 272 -14.13 -15.15 -1.95
C MET A 272 -13.92 -14.72 -3.40
N SER A 273 -14.26 -13.48 -3.72
CA SER A 273 -13.82 -12.79 -4.94
C SER A 273 -12.59 -11.96 -4.64
N SER A 274 -11.52 -12.12 -5.41
CA SER A 274 -10.21 -11.47 -5.14
C SER A 274 -9.48 -11.11 -6.42
N PHE A 275 -8.50 -10.21 -6.33
CA PHE A 275 -7.58 -9.86 -7.41
C PHE A 275 -6.18 -10.43 -7.13
N ASN A 276 -6.06 -11.75 -7.20
CA ASN A 276 -4.79 -12.45 -7.06
C ASN A 276 -3.77 -11.95 -8.09
N LEU A 277 -2.54 -11.67 -7.64
CA LEU A 277 -1.44 -11.07 -8.40
C LEU A 277 -1.77 -9.71 -9.04
N GLY A 278 -2.81 -9.02 -8.51
CA GLY A 278 -3.20 -7.68 -8.96
C GLY A 278 -3.44 -7.60 -10.47
N PRO A 279 -2.97 -6.53 -11.16
CA PRO A 279 -3.18 -6.31 -12.59
C PRO A 279 -2.71 -7.46 -13.47
N LYS A 280 -1.69 -8.22 -13.03
CA LYS A 280 -1.10 -9.32 -13.81
C LYS A 280 -2.12 -10.38 -14.21
N LEU A 281 -3.08 -10.69 -13.32
CA LEU A 281 -4.17 -11.63 -13.62
C LEU A 281 -5.53 -10.93 -13.82
N ALA A 282 -5.71 -9.73 -13.26
CA ALA A 282 -6.97 -9.02 -13.33
C ALA A 282 -7.23 -8.40 -14.71
N ILE A 283 -6.20 -7.87 -15.37
CA ILE A 283 -6.37 -7.24 -16.69
C ILE A 283 -6.48 -8.32 -17.76
N THR A 284 -7.67 -8.44 -18.34
CA THR A 284 -7.97 -9.40 -19.40
C THR A 284 -8.44 -8.68 -20.66
N LYS A 285 -8.59 -9.43 -21.76
CA LYS A 285 -9.21 -8.89 -22.99
C LYS A 285 -10.68 -8.48 -22.82
N GLU A 286 -11.32 -8.93 -21.74
CA GLU A 286 -12.72 -8.64 -21.41
C GLU A 286 -12.85 -7.56 -20.31
N GLY A 287 -11.74 -6.94 -19.91
CA GLY A 287 -11.67 -5.95 -18.86
C GLY A 287 -11.05 -6.50 -17.55
N ILE A 288 -11.24 -5.76 -16.47
CA ILE A 288 -10.81 -6.13 -15.13
C ILE A 288 -11.70 -7.27 -14.61
N LYS A 289 -11.08 -8.39 -14.21
CA LYS A 289 -11.79 -9.59 -13.72
C LYS A 289 -11.20 -10.07 -12.40
N SER A 290 -12.03 -10.15 -11.37
CA SER A 290 -11.69 -10.86 -10.13
C SER A 290 -11.72 -12.37 -10.35
N GLN A 291 -11.01 -13.11 -9.49
CA GLN A 291 -11.09 -14.57 -9.42
C GLN A 291 -12.02 -14.97 -8.28
N PHE A 292 -12.96 -15.87 -8.57
CA PHE A 292 -13.88 -16.44 -7.57
C PHE A 292 -13.36 -17.80 -7.12
N ASN A 293 -13.16 -17.95 -5.81
CA ASN A 293 -12.64 -19.17 -5.20
C ASN A 293 -13.49 -19.58 -4.00
N ASN A 294 -13.44 -20.86 -3.64
CA ASN A 294 -14.09 -21.38 -2.45
C ASN A 294 -13.16 -22.26 -1.62
N GLY A 295 -13.55 -22.49 -0.38
CA GLY A 295 -12.86 -23.36 0.55
C GLY A 295 -13.70 -23.60 1.80
N ASN A 296 -13.10 -24.21 2.81
CA ASN A 296 -13.79 -24.54 4.06
C ASN A 296 -13.07 -23.89 5.24
N ILE A 297 -13.84 -23.58 6.28
CA ILE A 297 -13.31 -23.17 7.58
C ILE A 297 -12.50 -24.34 8.16
N SER A 298 -11.26 -24.07 8.55
CA SER A 298 -10.39 -25.01 9.25
C SER A 298 -10.21 -24.67 10.72
N GLN A 299 -10.30 -23.38 11.10
CA GLN A 299 -10.23 -22.91 12.49
C GLN A 299 -10.99 -21.59 12.65
N LYS A 300 -11.63 -21.41 13.80
CA LYS A 300 -12.28 -20.17 14.21
C LYS A 300 -11.76 -19.74 15.58
N THR A 301 -11.27 -18.52 15.68
CA THR A 301 -10.94 -17.86 16.94
C THR A 301 -11.84 -16.64 17.14
N ASN A 302 -11.64 -15.90 18.22
CA ASN A 302 -12.37 -14.67 18.46
C ASN A 302 -12.11 -13.61 17.39
N ASP A 303 -10.86 -13.49 16.90
CA ASP A 303 -10.43 -12.38 16.04
C ASP A 303 -10.19 -12.81 14.58
N ARG A 304 -9.93 -14.09 14.36
CA ARG A 304 -9.51 -14.61 13.05
C ARG A 304 -10.27 -15.86 12.64
N LEU A 305 -10.36 -16.02 11.34
CA LEU A 305 -10.89 -17.21 10.69
C LEU A 305 -9.79 -17.82 9.83
N MET A 306 -9.51 -19.12 10.00
CA MET A 306 -8.61 -19.86 9.11
C MET A 306 -9.43 -20.71 8.14
N TYR A 307 -9.03 -20.75 6.88
CA TYR A 307 -9.73 -21.44 5.82
C TYR A 307 -8.81 -21.89 4.69
N SER A 308 -9.33 -22.78 3.84
CA SER A 308 -8.60 -23.37 2.72
C SER A 308 -8.85 -22.68 1.36
N ILE A 309 -9.45 -21.48 1.32
CA ILE A 309 -9.61 -20.72 0.06
C ILE A 309 -8.20 -20.37 -0.46
N PRO A 310 -7.86 -20.66 -1.72
CA PRO A 310 -6.56 -20.28 -2.29
C PRO A 310 -6.38 -18.76 -2.32
N THR A 311 -5.21 -18.28 -1.89
CA THR A 311 -4.85 -16.86 -1.89
C THR A 311 -3.46 -16.66 -2.48
N LEU A 312 -3.25 -15.50 -3.13
CA LEU A 312 -1.96 -15.03 -3.62
C LEU A 312 -1.80 -13.55 -3.26
N PRO A 313 -0.60 -12.97 -3.35
CA PRO A 313 -0.42 -11.50 -3.23
C PRO A 313 -1.46 -10.76 -4.09
N GLY A 314 -2.08 -9.72 -3.55
CA GLY A 314 -3.20 -9.02 -4.17
C GLY A 314 -4.59 -9.45 -3.67
N SER A 315 -4.72 -10.63 -3.04
CA SER A 315 -5.98 -11.05 -2.41
C SER A 315 -6.26 -10.41 -1.05
N SER A 316 -5.29 -9.72 -0.45
CA SER A 316 -5.47 -8.97 0.80
C SER A 316 -6.60 -7.95 0.66
N GLY A 317 -7.51 -7.89 1.64
CA GLY A 317 -8.69 -7.02 1.64
C GLY A 317 -9.93 -7.62 0.96
N SER A 318 -9.88 -8.88 0.47
CA SER A 318 -11.02 -9.53 -0.17
C SER A 318 -12.13 -9.87 0.82
N PRO A 319 -13.42 -9.73 0.43
CA PRO A 319 -14.54 -10.17 1.24
C PRO A 319 -14.64 -11.70 1.21
N VAL A 320 -14.78 -12.29 2.39
CA VAL A 320 -15.07 -13.72 2.57
C VAL A 320 -16.50 -13.86 3.02
N VAL A 321 -17.30 -14.60 2.25
CA VAL A 321 -18.75 -14.80 2.51
C VAL A 321 -19.10 -16.27 2.73
N ASN A 322 -20.19 -16.50 3.46
CA ASN A 322 -20.76 -17.82 3.68
C ASN A 322 -21.76 -18.23 2.55
N LEU A 323 -22.41 -19.39 2.67
CA LEU A 323 -23.43 -19.90 1.72
C LEU A 323 -24.69 -19.01 1.61
N GLN A 324 -24.91 -18.11 2.55
CA GLN A 324 -26.00 -17.14 2.53
C GLN A 324 -25.57 -15.81 1.88
N GLY A 325 -24.33 -15.70 1.43
CA GLY A 325 -23.76 -14.46 0.89
C GLY A 325 -23.40 -13.42 1.96
N GLN A 326 -23.47 -13.77 3.26
CA GLN A 326 -23.16 -12.86 4.35
C GLN A 326 -21.66 -12.73 4.54
N LEU A 327 -21.17 -11.51 4.75
CA LEU A 327 -19.77 -11.23 5.04
C LEU A 327 -19.37 -11.79 6.40
N VAL A 328 -18.37 -12.66 6.43
CA VAL A 328 -17.88 -13.32 7.66
C VAL A 328 -16.45 -12.93 8.03
N ALA A 329 -15.63 -12.57 7.03
CA ALA A 329 -14.26 -12.15 7.27
C ALA A 329 -13.73 -11.31 6.10
N ILE A 330 -12.59 -10.65 6.35
CA ILE A 330 -11.77 -9.95 5.36
C ILE A 330 -10.44 -10.70 5.26
N ASN A 331 -10.09 -11.18 4.07
CA ASN A 331 -8.83 -11.89 3.84
C ASN A 331 -7.63 -10.98 4.07
N PHE A 332 -6.61 -11.43 4.83
CA PHE A 332 -5.46 -10.57 5.09
C PHE A 332 -4.09 -11.25 4.92
N ALA A 333 -4.00 -12.57 5.09
CA ALA A 333 -2.71 -13.26 5.02
C ALA A 333 -2.85 -14.72 4.62
N GLY A 334 -1.80 -15.25 4.00
CA GLY A 334 -1.54 -16.68 3.86
C GLY A 334 -0.31 -17.08 4.67
N LEU A 335 -0.24 -18.33 5.11
CA LEU A 335 0.99 -18.88 5.66
C LEU A 335 1.97 -19.18 4.52
N ASN A 336 3.12 -18.53 4.54
CA ASN A 336 4.20 -18.77 3.57
C ASN A 336 4.57 -20.28 3.53
N GLY A 337 4.60 -20.84 2.32
CA GLY A 337 4.92 -22.25 2.12
C GLY A 337 3.74 -23.22 2.24
N THR A 338 2.51 -22.73 2.50
CA THR A 338 1.28 -23.56 2.51
C THR A 338 0.22 -22.94 1.60
N GLN A 339 -0.52 -23.77 0.88
CA GLN A 339 -1.62 -23.29 0.00
C GLN A 339 -3.00 -23.41 0.66
N ASN A 340 -3.11 -24.05 1.84
CA ASN A 340 -4.39 -24.44 2.42
C ASN A 340 -4.67 -23.78 3.79
N PHE A 341 -3.82 -22.87 4.24
CA PHE A 341 -3.98 -22.17 5.52
C PHE A 341 -3.88 -20.68 5.31
N ASN A 342 -5.04 -20.09 5.07
CA ASN A 342 -5.18 -18.66 4.89
C ASN A 342 -6.03 -18.08 6.00
N TYR A 343 -5.85 -16.79 6.30
CA TYR A 343 -6.49 -16.11 7.42
C TYR A 343 -7.35 -14.97 6.93
N GLY A 344 -8.50 -14.81 7.60
CA GLY A 344 -9.35 -13.63 7.50
C GLY A 344 -9.59 -13.01 8.89
N ILE A 345 -9.67 -11.70 8.90
CA ILE A 345 -10.07 -10.91 10.06
C ILE A 345 -11.59 -11.00 10.18
N ARG A 346 -12.12 -11.33 11.36
CA ARG A 346 -13.57 -11.46 11.55
C ARG A 346 -14.30 -10.14 11.33
N VAL A 347 -15.47 -10.21 10.71
CA VAL A 347 -16.29 -9.04 10.31
C VAL A 347 -16.61 -8.10 11.45
N LYS A 348 -16.67 -8.58 12.70
CA LYS A 348 -16.92 -7.74 13.89
C LYS A 348 -15.89 -6.60 14.06
N HIS A 349 -14.63 -6.81 13.64
CA HIS A 349 -13.60 -5.77 13.69
C HIS A 349 -13.86 -4.69 12.65
N LEU A 350 -14.32 -5.07 11.44
CA LEU A 350 -14.77 -4.10 10.45
C LEU A 350 -15.98 -3.30 10.93
N ARG A 351 -16.97 -3.97 11.56
CA ARG A 351 -18.12 -3.30 12.18
C ARG A 351 -17.68 -2.26 13.19
N ASN A 352 -16.76 -2.62 14.08
CA ASN A 352 -16.23 -1.70 15.07
C ASN A 352 -15.54 -0.49 14.43
N LEU A 353 -14.81 -0.71 13.31
CA LEU A 353 -14.14 0.36 12.57
C LEU A 353 -15.16 1.29 11.88
N VAL A 354 -16.22 0.75 11.29
CA VAL A 354 -17.29 1.54 10.66
C VAL A 354 -17.99 2.45 11.68
N ASN A 355 -18.21 1.95 12.89
CA ASN A 355 -18.93 2.65 13.96
C ASN A 355 -18.06 3.65 14.76
N LYS A 356 -16.74 3.68 14.56
CA LYS A 356 -15.83 4.72 15.08
C LYS A 356 -15.96 6.00 14.26
#